data_08eff58e07c87bd612bdf8f6620ef093
#
_entry.id   08eff58e07c87bd612bdf8f6620ef093
#
_cell.length_a   1.000
_cell.length_b   1.000
_cell.length_c   1.000
_cell.angle_alpha   90.00
_cell.angle_beta   90.00
_cell.angle_gamma   90.00
#
_symmetry.space_group_name_H-M   'P 1'
#
loop_
_entity.id
_entity.type
_entity.pdbx_description
1 polymer ?
#
loop_
_entity_poly.entity_id
_entity_poly.type
_entity_poly.pdbx_seq_one_letter_code
_entity_poly.pdbx_strand_id
1 'polypeptide(L)'
;SDVPTYVELGAADIGVVGKDTILEAGRKLYEVLDLNCGKCRMCVAGPASAREKLNDGSLIRVASKYPGIAKDYFYNKKHQTVEIIKLNGSVELAPIVGLSEVIVDIVETGSTLRENGLEVLEEICPLSARVVVNEVSMKMQHERITKLIRDLKKVIPDD
;
A
#
# COMPACT_ATOMS: atom_id res chain seq x y z
N SER A 1 0.77 3.65 -10.26
CA SER A 1 1.05 5.04 -10.56
C SER A 1 2.55 5.29 -10.69
N ASP A 2 2.95 6.13 -11.66
CA ASP A 2 4.35 6.40 -11.98
C ASP A 2 4.91 7.65 -11.28
N VAL A 3 4.13 8.29 -10.41
CA VAL A 3 4.55 9.49 -9.68
C VAL A 3 5.88 9.30 -8.95
N PRO A 4 6.12 8.21 -8.19
CA PRO A 4 7.41 8.00 -7.55
C PRO A 4 8.57 7.98 -8.54
N THR A 5 8.38 7.42 -9.72
CA THR A 5 9.41 7.39 -10.77
C THR A 5 9.75 8.79 -11.26
N TYR A 6 8.74 9.60 -11.57
CA TYR A 6 8.96 10.97 -12.04
C TYR A 6 9.66 11.83 -10.99
N VAL A 7 9.30 11.67 -9.72
CA VAL A 7 9.93 12.42 -8.62
C VAL A 7 11.35 11.95 -8.36
N GLU A 8 11.60 10.64 -8.30
CA GLU A 8 12.95 10.12 -8.08
C GLU A 8 13.93 10.55 -9.16
N LEU A 9 13.50 10.49 -10.41
CA LEU A 9 14.35 10.83 -11.55
C LEU A 9 14.45 12.34 -11.84
N GLY A 10 13.77 13.17 -11.07
CA GLY A 10 13.85 14.61 -11.17
C GLY A 10 13.01 15.24 -12.29
N ALA A 11 12.16 14.45 -12.96
CA ALA A 11 11.20 14.99 -13.92
C ALA A 11 10.13 15.85 -13.24
N ALA A 12 9.87 15.58 -11.96
CA ALA A 12 9.07 16.41 -11.08
C ALA A 12 9.82 16.63 -9.75
N ASP A 13 9.71 17.81 -9.18
CA ASP A 13 10.33 18.14 -7.89
C ASP A 13 9.54 17.58 -6.72
N ILE A 14 8.21 17.58 -6.85
CA ILE A 14 7.24 17.20 -5.81
C ILE A 14 6.15 16.36 -6.47
N GLY A 15 5.61 15.42 -5.71
CA GLY A 15 4.46 14.63 -6.13
C GLY A 15 3.52 14.34 -4.96
N VAL A 16 2.28 14.03 -5.30
CA VAL A 16 1.29 13.51 -4.34
C VAL A 16 0.97 12.08 -4.77
N VAL A 17 1.08 11.15 -3.83
CA VAL A 17 0.90 9.73 -4.13
C VAL A 17 0.40 8.99 -2.88
N GLY A 18 -0.31 7.88 -3.10
CA GLY A 18 -0.74 7.03 -1.99
C GLY A 18 0.45 6.32 -1.32
N LYS A 19 0.36 6.10 -0.02
CA LYS A 19 1.37 5.37 0.75
C LYS A 19 1.61 3.96 0.22
N ASP A 20 0.59 3.31 -0.32
CA ASP A 20 0.69 2.00 -0.98
C ASP A 20 1.69 2.01 -2.15
N THR A 21 1.61 3.04 -2.98
CA THR A 21 2.52 3.21 -4.13
C THR A 21 3.94 3.47 -3.66
N ILE A 22 4.14 4.25 -2.61
CA ILE A 22 5.47 4.49 -2.02
C ILE A 22 6.08 3.18 -1.51
N LEU A 23 5.31 2.42 -0.74
CA LEU A 23 5.76 1.15 -0.17
C LEU A 23 6.11 0.13 -1.25
N GLU A 24 5.27 0.01 -2.28
CA GLU A 24 5.48 -0.96 -3.36
C GLU A 24 6.63 -0.56 -4.27
N ALA A 25 6.80 0.72 -4.58
CA ALA A 25 7.83 1.21 -5.48
C ALA A 25 9.26 1.08 -4.91
N GLY A 26 9.41 1.24 -3.60
CA GLY A 26 10.72 1.16 -2.95
C GLY A 26 11.77 2.14 -3.47
N ARG A 27 11.34 3.30 -4.01
CA ARG A 27 12.21 4.29 -4.63
C ARG A 27 12.76 5.29 -3.63
N LYS A 28 13.91 5.88 -3.95
CA LYS A 28 14.55 6.90 -3.13
C LYS A 28 13.86 8.25 -3.29
N LEU A 29 13.08 8.63 -2.31
CA LEU A 29 12.42 9.93 -2.22
C LEU A 29 12.32 10.35 -0.76
N TYR A 30 12.10 11.64 -0.54
CA TYR A 30 11.68 12.12 0.77
C TYR A 30 10.15 12.13 0.83
N GLU A 31 9.61 11.38 1.77
CA GLU A 31 8.21 11.45 2.17
C GLU A 31 8.10 12.49 3.28
N VAL A 32 7.52 13.64 2.96
CA VAL A 32 7.64 14.82 3.82
C VAL A 32 6.35 15.19 4.54
N LEU A 33 5.20 14.68 4.10
CA LEU A 33 3.91 15.07 4.65
C LEU A 33 2.85 14.01 4.40
N ASP A 34 2.09 13.69 5.46
CA ASP A 34 0.84 12.96 5.39
C ASP A 34 -0.29 13.97 5.21
N LEU A 35 -1.00 13.88 4.09
CA LEU A 35 -2.11 14.81 3.80
C LEU A 35 -3.40 14.48 4.56
N ASN A 36 -3.40 13.39 5.31
CA ASN A 36 -4.53 12.95 6.13
C ASN A 36 -5.84 12.83 5.34
N CYS A 37 -5.74 12.45 4.07
CA CYS A 37 -6.87 12.24 3.18
C CYS A 37 -6.65 10.98 2.33
N GLY A 38 -7.70 10.54 1.63
CA GLY A 38 -7.64 9.30 0.88
C GLY A 38 -7.37 8.09 1.78
N LYS A 39 -7.90 8.12 3.00
CA LYS A 39 -7.63 7.10 4.02
C LYS A 39 -8.22 5.76 3.63
N CYS A 40 -7.38 4.76 3.67
CA CYS A 40 -7.73 3.36 3.50
C CYS A 40 -6.71 2.52 4.29
N ARG A 41 -6.72 1.23 4.08
CA ARG A 41 -5.77 0.32 4.74
C ARG A 41 -5.39 -0.82 3.82
N MET A 42 -4.17 -1.30 3.96
CA MET A 42 -3.70 -2.52 3.31
C MET A 42 -4.03 -3.68 4.23
N CYS A 43 -4.68 -4.70 3.70
CA CYS A 43 -5.16 -5.84 4.48
C CYS A 43 -4.84 -7.17 3.82
N VAL A 44 -4.74 -8.20 4.63
CA VAL A 44 -4.89 -9.58 4.19
C VAL A 44 -6.38 -9.91 4.27
N ALA A 45 -6.96 -10.35 3.17
CA ALA A 45 -8.37 -10.68 3.07
C ALA A 45 -8.56 -12.05 2.42
N GLY A 46 -9.70 -12.65 2.67
CA GLY A 46 -10.04 -13.95 2.11
C GLY A 46 -11.36 -14.46 2.66
N PRO A 47 -11.77 -15.67 2.29
CA PRO A 47 -12.91 -16.31 2.90
C PRO A 47 -12.64 -16.60 4.39
N ALA A 48 -13.66 -16.59 5.21
CA ALA A 48 -13.54 -16.87 6.66
C ALA A 48 -12.80 -18.18 6.94
N SER A 49 -12.96 -19.19 6.09
CA SER A 49 -12.29 -20.49 6.19
C SER A 49 -10.76 -20.43 6.05
N ALA A 50 -10.23 -19.38 5.44
CA ALA A 50 -8.79 -19.21 5.28
C ALA A 50 -8.10 -18.69 6.55
N ARG A 51 -8.85 -18.23 7.55
CA ARG A 51 -8.30 -17.70 8.80
C ARG A 51 -7.43 -18.71 9.54
N GLU A 52 -7.86 -19.96 9.59
CA GLU A 52 -7.07 -21.02 10.24
C GLU A 52 -5.75 -21.27 9.49
N LYS A 53 -5.78 -21.30 8.16
CA LYS A 53 -4.61 -21.55 7.32
C LYS A 53 -3.53 -20.48 7.47
N LEU A 54 -3.90 -19.25 7.81
CA LEU A 54 -2.94 -18.18 8.09
C LEU A 54 -2.09 -18.44 9.34
N ASN A 55 -2.55 -19.28 10.25
CA ASN A 55 -1.93 -19.46 11.56
C ASN A 55 -1.51 -20.91 11.87
N ASP A 56 -1.78 -21.87 10.98
CA ASP A 56 -1.49 -23.30 11.22
C ASP A 56 -0.19 -23.79 10.59
N GLY A 57 0.60 -22.90 9.98
CA GLY A 57 1.85 -23.25 9.30
C GLY A 57 1.67 -23.81 7.89
N SER A 58 0.46 -23.83 7.36
CA SER A 58 0.20 -24.25 5.99
C SER A 58 0.90 -23.32 4.99
N LEU A 59 1.37 -23.90 3.88
CA LEU A 59 1.83 -23.11 2.75
C LEU A 59 0.61 -22.55 2.02
N ILE A 60 0.47 -21.22 2.02
CA ILE A 60 -0.63 -20.53 1.37
C ILE A 60 -0.15 -19.72 0.16
N ARG A 61 -1.06 -19.55 -0.78
CA ARG A 61 -0.88 -18.67 -1.94
C ARG A 61 -1.55 -17.35 -1.66
N VAL A 62 -0.85 -16.26 -1.95
CA VAL A 62 -1.29 -14.88 -1.74
C VAL A 62 -1.33 -14.19 -3.08
N ALA A 63 -2.48 -13.78 -3.54
CA ALA A 63 -2.62 -12.99 -4.75
C ALA A 63 -2.65 -11.51 -4.40
N SER A 64 -1.93 -10.69 -5.14
CA SER A 64 -1.89 -9.25 -4.89
C SER A 64 -1.45 -8.46 -6.11
N LYS A 65 -1.93 -7.24 -6.19
CA LYS A 65 -1.37 -6.19 -7.04
C LYS A 65 -0.10 -5.59 -6.44
N TYR A 66 0.17 -5.86 -5.16
CA TYR A 66 1.28 -5.33 -4.35
C TYR A 66 2.18 -6.46 -3.83
N PRO A 67 2.92 -7.16 -4.73
CA PRO A 67 3.73 -8.29 -4.31
C PRO A 67 4.84 -7.92 -3.32
N GLY A 68 5.43 -6.72 -3.44
CA GLY A 68 6.47 -6.24 -2.52
C GLY A 68 5.94 -6.03 -1.10
N ILE A 69 4.77 -5.42 -0.96
CA ILE A 69 4.11 -5.23 0.33
C ILE A 69 3.72 -6.57 0.94
N ALA A 70 3.15 -7.47 0.14
CA ALA A 70 2.76 -8.81 0.59
C ALA A 70 3.98 -9.60 1.07
N LYS A 71 5.06 -9.58 0.31
CA LYS A 71 6.30 -10.27 0.66
C LYS A 71 6.90 -9.74 1.96
N ASP A 72 6.99 -8.41 2.11
CA ASP A 72 7.51 -7.80 3.32
C ASP A 72 6.68 -8.19 4.55
N TYR A 73 5.36 -8.17 4.44
CA TYR A 73 4.47 -8.54 5.53
C TYR A 73 4.65 -10.00 5.96
N PHE A 74 4.57 -10.94 5.02
CA PHE A 74 4.63 -12.35 5.35
C PHE A 74 6.03 -12.81 5.73
N TYR A 75 7.07 -12.44 4.98
CA TYR A 75 8.44 -12.90 5.26
C TYR A 75 9.11 -12.15 6.40
N ASN A 76 9.00 -10.82 6.44
CA ASN A 76 9.77 -10.01 7.38
C ASN A 76 9.01 -9.73 8.69
N LYS A 77 7.70 -9.54 8.64
CA LYS A 77 6.90 -9.23 9.84
C LYS A 77 6.29 -10.47 10.49
N LYS A 78 5.74 -11.38 9.72
CA LYS A 78 5.13 -12.61 10.22
C LYS A 78 6.10 -13.80 10.26
N HIS A 79 7.23 -13.74 9.59
CA HIS A 79 8.17 -14.84 9.43
C HIS A 79 7.49 -16.10 8.86
N GLN A 80 6.62 -15.92 7.90
CA GLN A 80 5.85 -16.97 7.25
C GLN A 80 6.20 -17.05 5.77
N THR A 81 6.53 -18.25 5.29
CA THR A 81 6.77 -18.51 3.87
C THR A 81 5.44 -18.68 3.15
N VAL A 82 5.23 -17.91 2.08
CA VAL A 82 4.04 -17.97 1.23
C VAL A 82 4.43 -17.92 -0.24
N GLU A 83 3.55 -18.41 -1.11
CA GLU A 83 3.68 -18.21 -2.55
C GLU A 83 2.91 -16.95 -2.95
N ILE A 84 3.60 -16.00 -3.58
CA ILE A 84 2.99 -14.73 -3.98
C ILE A 84 2.71 -14.75 -5.47
N ILE A 85 1.46 -14.47 -5.83
CA ILE A 85 0.97 -14.42 -7.22
C ILE A 85 0.61 -12.98 -7.52
N LYS A 86 1.35 -12.36 -8.45
CA LYS A 86 1.05 -10.99 -8.87
C LYS A 86 -0.12 -10.97 -9.85
N LEU A 87 -1.11 -10.13 -9.56
CA LEU A 87 -2.21 -9.80 -10.44
C LEU A 87 -2.25 -8.30 -10.72
N ASN A 88 -2.79 -7.92 -11.88
CA ASN A 88 -2.88 -6.51 -12.27
C ASN A 88 -4.23 -5.86 -11.89
N GLY A 89 -5.20 -6.64 -11.48
CA GLY A 89 -6.52 -6.19 -11.06
C GLY A 89 -7.44 -7.35 -10.76
N SER A 90 -8.66 -7.04 -10.33
CA SER A 90 -9.68 -8.04 -9.95
C SER A 90 -9.17 -9.10 -8.98
N VAL A 91 -8.36 -8.67 -8.04
CA VAL A 91 -7.65 -9.55 -7.09
C VAL A 91 -8.63 -10.35 -6.22
N GLU A 92 -9.80 -9.76 -5.90
CA GLU A 92 -10.87 -10.39 -5.13
C GLU A 92 -11.43 -11.68 -5.75
N LEU A 93 -11.21 -11.88 -7.04
CA LEU A 93 -11.63 -13.11 -7.73
C LEU A 93 -10.69 -14.29 -7.46
N ALA A 94 -9.45 -14.04 -7.07
CA ALA A 94 -8.44 -15.09 -6.93
C ALA A 94 -8.84 -16.22 -5.94
N PRO A 95 -9.36 -15.92 -4.74
CA PRO A 95 -9.84 -16.99 -3.85
C PRO A 95 -11.07 -17.71 -4.40
N ILE A 96 -11.93 -17.01 -5.13
CA ILE A 96 -13.17 -17.58 -5.67
C ILE A 96 -12.86 -18.65 -6.72
N VAL A 97 -11.89 -18.40 -7.59
CA VAL A 97 -11.51 -19.33 -8.66
C VAL A 97 -10.42 -20.34 -8.21
N GLY A 98 -10.04 -20.32 -6.95
CA GLY A 98 -9.05 -21.25 -6.40
C GLY A 98 -7.60 -20.95 -6.78
N LEU A 99 -7.30 -19.73 -7.21
CA LEU A 99 -5.93 -19.30 -7.54
C LEU A 99 -5.09 -19.05 -6.30
N SER A 100 -5.70 -18.56 -5.24
CA SER A 100 -5.04 -18.28 -3.97
C SER A 100 -5.96 -18.54 -2.78
N GLU A 101 -5.39 -18.73 -1.61
CA GLU A 101 -6.16 -18.85 -0.36
C GLU A 101 -6.59 -17.48 0.16
N VAL A 102 -5.70 -16.49 0.04
CA VAL A 102 -5.94 -15.12 0.50
C VAL A 102 -5.44 -14.11 -0.52
N ILE A 103 -5.77 -12.85 -0.29
CA ILE A 103 -5.28 -11.70 -1.06
C ILE A 103 -4.67 -10.67 -0.13
N VAL A 104 -3.79 -9.83 -0.68
CA VAL A 104 -3.34 -8.59 -0.05
C VAL A 104 -3.83 -7.44 -0.94
N ASP A 105 -4.69 -6.60 -0.40
CA ASP A 105 -5.33 -5.54 -1.17
C ASP A 105 -5.70 -4.35 -0.28
N ILE A 106 -5.99 -3.24 -0.95
CA ILE A 106 -6.48 -2.02 -0.31
C ILE A 106 -7.96 -2.20 0.05
N VAL A 107 -8.30 -1.82 1.27
CA VAL A 107 -9.67 -1.85 1.78
C VAL A 107 -10.04 -0.47 2.30
N GLU A 108 -11.11 0.09 1.77
CA GLU A 108 -11.70 1.35 2.25
C GLU A 108 -12.90 1.04 3.16
N THR A 109 -13.98 0.52 2.60
CA THR A 109 -15.19 0.16 3.36
C THR A 109 -15.37 -1.36 3.54
N GLY A 110 -14.71 -2.16 2.73
CA GLY A 110 -14.87 -3.60 2.70
C GLY A 110 -16.08 -4.11 1.92
N SER A 111 -16.82 -3.23 1.26
CA SER A 111 -18.03 -3.62 0.51
C SER A 111 -17.72 -4.58 -0.64
N THR A 112 -16.69 -4.31 -1.42
CA THR A 112 -16.26 -5.19 -2.52
C THR A 112 -15.88 -6.57 -2.01
N LEU A 113 -15.20 -6.66 -0.87
CA LEU A 113 -14.86 -7.94 -0.25
C LEU A 113 -16.13 -8.71 0.12
N ARG A 114 -17.06 -8.06 0.80
CA ARG A 114 -18.32 -8.70 1.24
C ARG A 114 -19.15 -9.18 0.06
N GLU A 115 -19.22 -8.41 -1.02
CA GLU A 115 -19.93 -8.81 -2.24
C GLU A 115 -19.36 -10.09 -2.87
N ASN A 116 -18.09 -10.38 -2.64
CA ASN A 116 -17.39 -11.56 -3.14
C ASN A 116 -17.22 -12.67 -2.08
N GLY A 117 -17.91 -12.58 -0.94
CA GLY A 117 -17.81 -13.57 0.13
C GLY A 117 -16.49 -13.56 0.88
N LEU A 118 -15.76 -12.46 0.83
CA LEU A 118 -14.48 -12.28 1.50
C LEU A 118 -14.62 -11.33 2.69
N GLU A 119 -13.66 -11.40 3.59
CA GLU A 119 -13.57 -10.51 4.75
C GLU A 119 -12.12 -10.14 5.04
N VAL A 120 -11.92 -9.09 5.80
CA VAL A 120 -10.59 -8.72 6.31
C VAL A 120 -10.18 -9.75 7.35
N LEU A 121 -9.03 -10.37 7.14
CA LEU A 121 -8.46 -11.36 8.07
C LEU A 121 -7.41 -10.72 8.98
N GLU A 122 -6.54 -9.87 8.41
CA GLU A 122 -5.52 -9.14 9.14
C GLU A 122 -5.32 -7.75 8.52
N GLU A 123 -4.99 -6.77 9.32
CA GLU A 123 -4.61 -5.43 8.83
C GLU A 123 -3.09 -5.32 8.78
N ILE A 124 -2.55 -4.89 7.64
CA ILE A 124 -1.10 -4.71 7.45
C ILE A 124 -0.69 -3.31 7.89
N CYS A 125 -1.30 -2.27 7.34
CA CYS A 125 -1.00 -0.89 7.69
C CYS A 125 -2.10 0.07 7.22
N PRO A 126 -2.24 1.23 7.89
CA PRO A 126 -3.06 2.32 7.37
C PRO A 126 -2.38 2.98 6.17
N LEU A 127 -3.17 3.54 5.28
CA LEU A 127 -2.73 4.23 4.07
C LEU A 127 -3.42 5.60 3.96
N SER A 128 -2.70 6.56 3.38
CA SER A 128 -3.23 7.88 3.07
C SER A 128 -2.40 8.53 1.96
N ALA A 129 -2.87 9.65 1.43
CA ALA A 129 -2.11 10.42 0.46
C ALA A 129 -0.91 11.11 1.12
N ARG A 130 0.23 11.08 0.45
CA ARG A 130 1.50 11.62 0.94
C ARG A 130 2.11 12.57 -0.07
N VAL A 131 2.85 13.56 0.42
CA VAL A 131 3.70 14.41 -0.40
C VAL A 131 5.10 13.83 -0.40
N VAL A 132 5.66 13.63 -1.60
CA VAL A 132 7.02 13.15 -1.81
C VAL A 132 7.83 14.19 -2.57
N VAL A 133 9.12 14.24 -2.29
CA VAL A 133 10.03 15.24 -2.84
C VAL A 133 11.28 14.55 -3.37
N ASN A 134 11.77 15.02 -4.53
CA ASN A 134 13.05 14.60 -5.08
C ASN A 134 14.19 15.01 -4.14
N GLU A 135 15.15 14.11 -3.90
CA GLU A 135 16.27 14.34 -2.98
C GLU A 135 17.14 15.55 -3.36
N VAL A 136 17.41 15.71 -4.65
CA VAL A 136 18.21 16.86 -5.15
C VAL A 136 17.40 18.15 -5.04
N SER A 137 16.14 18.13 -5.43
CA SER A 137 15.24 19.29 -5.32
C SER A 137 15.10 19.76 -3.88
N MET A 138 15.02 18.84 -2.91
CA MET A 138 14.95 19.18 -1.50
C MET A 138 16.18 19.98 -1.03
N LYS A 139 17.36 19.69 -1.57
CA LYS A 139 18.60 20.42 -1.29
C LYS A 139 18.67 21.75 -2.02
N MET A 140 18.36 21.75 -3.32
CA MET A 140 18.52 22.91 -4.19
C MET A 140 17.41 23.96 -4.03
N GLN A 141 16.22 23.55 -3.61
CA GLN A 141 15.05 24.41 -3.47
C GLN A 141 14.45 24.31 -2.06
N HIS A 142 15.30 24.15 -1.06
CA HIS A 142 14.90 23.90 0.32
C HIS A 142 13.89 24.90 0.88
N GLU A 143 14.11 26.19 0.66
CA GLU A 143 13.22 27.26 1.16
C GLU A 143 11.84 27.20 0.53
N ARG A 144 11.75 27.03 -0.79
CA ARG A 144 10.48 26.90 -1.51
C ARG A 144 9.69 25.71 -1.06
N ILE A 145 10.35 24.56 -0.98
CA ILE A 145 9.72 23.28 -0.61
C ILE A 145 9.27 23.32 0.84
N THR A 146 10.09 23.83 1.74
CA THR A 146 9.76 23.97 3.17
C THR A 146 8.57 24.91 3.37
N LYS A 147 8.50 26.02 2.61
CA LYS A 147 7.35 26.93 2.65
C LYS A 147 6.07 26.24 2.19
N LEU A 148 6.15 25.50 1.06
CA LEU A 148 5.00 24.77 0.54
C LEU A 148 4.48 23.75 1.55
N ILE A 149 5.36 22.98 2.16
CA ILE A 149 5.00 22.01 3.19
C ILE A 149 4.32 22.70 4.38
N ARG A 150 4.87 23.82 4.82
CA ARG A 150 4.30 24.60 5.93
C ARG A 150 2.90 25.11 5.59
N ASP A 151 2.71 25.61 4.38
CA ASP A 151 1.41 26.11 3.92
C ASP A 151 0.38 24.99 3.78
N LEU A 152 0.79 23.82 3.29
CA LEU A 152 -0.05 22.64 3.20
C LEU A 152 -0.48 22.14 4.60
N LYS A 153 0.42 22.15 5.58
CA LYS A 153 0.08 21.76 6.96
C LYS A 153 -1.06 22.56 7.57
N LYS A 154 -1.23 23.82 7.16
CA LYS A 154 -2.28 24.68 7.69
C LYS A 154 -3.68 24.29 7.21
N VAL A 155 -3.79 23.55 6.11
CA VAL A 155 -5.07 23.16 5.49
C VAL A 155 -5.36 21.66 5.58
N ILE A 156 -4.46 20.90 6.19
CA ILE A 156 -4.68 19.47 6.42
C ILE A 156 -5.76 19.31 7.50
N PRO A 157 -6.79 18.47 7.24
CA PRO A 157 -7.82 18.22 8.24
C PRO A 157 -7.23 17.47 9.45
N ASP A 158 -7.69 17.84 10.63
CA ASP A 158 -7.41 17.07 11.85
C ASP A 158 -8.19 15.73 11.83
N ASP A 159 -7.69 14.77 12.56
CA ASP A 159 -8.36 13.46 12.71
C ASP A 159 -9.67 13.56 13.48
#